data_0b87138622f67f2e47427b16dc374c5a
#
_entry.id   0b87138622f67f2e47427b16dc374c5a
#
_cell.length_a   1.000
_cell.length_b   1.000
_cell.length_c   1.000
_cell.angle_alpha   90.00
_cell.angle_beta   90.00
_cell.angle_gamma   90.00
#
_symmetry.space_group_name_H-M   'P 1'
#
loop_
_entity.id
_entity.type
_entity.pdbx_description
1 polymer ?
#
loop_
_entity_poly.entity_id
_entity_poly.type
_entity_poly.pdbx_seq_one_letter_code
_entity_poly.pdbx_strand_id
1 'polypeptide(L)'
;MLALHVLASGSSGNAAMIENTATGAGVLIDCGICKRDFLNRCDEAGFDPGRIQAMFVTHEHGDHVKGLGVVLRGLAKAGNVPPVFAAGACTANSSALAKVAEAFDLHELTAACAPADNQGMANAAFDDATPHAAIAPAEHDSPHAAGPGAIEAAGMRIIPFATSHDAAASFGFRIEDAADGDAVGYLTDSGIVTAQAHAALRDVRILALESNHDPKMLAAGPYPYVIKQRIASNSGHLSNGQAAAELGTLVVESRTAGLRLPQTVVAMHVSQNNNDYSLARRTLEAALGEADCYAETLCGYQARLTTAR
;
A
#
# COMPACT_ATOMS: atom_id res chain seq x y z
N MET A 1 7.14 13.02 -12.39
CA MET A 1 7.66 11.91 -11.53
C MET A 1 7.03 11.98 -10.15
N LEU A 2 6.87 10.83 -9.48
CA LEU A 2 6.28 10.72 -8.16
C LEU A 2 7.34 10.53 -7.07
N ALA A 3 7.05 10.99 -5.85
CA ALA A 3 7.81 10.67 -4.65
C ALA A 3 6.87 10.05 -3.60
N LEU A 4 7.35 9.04 -2.89
CA LEU A 4 6.66 8.43 -1.76
C LEU A 4 7.33 8.89 -0.46
N HIS A 5 6.57 9.53 0.40
CA HIS A 5 6.96 9.91 1.76
C HIS A 5 6.18 9.05 2.75
N VAL A 6 6.81 8.03 3.31
CA VAL A 6 6.23 7.23 4.40
C VAL A 6 6.38 8.03 5.69
N LEU A 7 5.31 8.69 6.11
CA LEU A 7 5.29 9.51 7.31
C LEU A 7 5.33 8.66 8.57
N ALA A 8 4.67 7.51 8.55
CA ALA A 8 4.75 6.46 9.56
C ALA A 8 4.26 5.13 8.98
N SER A 9 4.84 4.02 9.46
CA SER A 9 4.41 2.68 9.05
C SER A 9 4.59 1.67 10.19
N GLY A 10 3.51 1.02 10.60
CA GLY A 10 3.46 0.00 11.66
C GLY A 10 2.22 0.09 12.52
N SER A 11 2.05 -0.86 13.45
CA SER A 11 0.84 -1.06 14.26
C SER A 11 0.46 0.12 15.18
N SER A 12 1.29 1.15 15.32
CA SER A 12 0.99 2.32 16.13
C SER A 12 0.49 3.52 15.31
N GLY A 13 0.45 3.41 14.00
CA GLY A 13 -0.11 4.41 13.10
C GLY A 13 0.58 4.40 11.74
N ASN A 14 -0.23 4.47 10.70
CA ASN A 14 0.19 4.48 9.31
C ASN A 14 -0.23 5.79 8.65
N ALA A 15 0.64 6.34 7.81
CA ALA A 15 0.36 7.49 6.96
C ALA A 15 1.44 7.57 5.87
N ALA A 16 1.05 7.69 4.62
CA ALA A 16 1.95 7.85 3.50
C ALA A 16 1.47 8.96 2.56
N MET A 17 2.38 9.80 2.09
CA MET A 17 2.11 10.87 1.14
C MET A 17 2.72 10.50 -0.20
N ILE A 18 1.94 10.56 -1.26
CA ILE A 18 2.44 10.49 -2.63
C ILE A 18 2.42 11.90 -3.21
N GLU A 19 3.59 12.42 -3.55
CA GLU A 19 3.78 13.74 -4.13
C GLU A 19 4.03 13.63 -5.63
N ASN A 20 3.33 14.43 -6.42
CA ASN A 20 3.73 14.73 -7.79
C ASN A 20 4.77 15.86 -7.73
N THR A 21 6.04 15.51 -7.93
CA THR A 21 7.17 16.46 -7.75
C THR A 21 7.19 17.59 -8.78
N ALA A 22 6.51 17.42 -9.93
CA ALA A 22 6.41 18.47 -10.93
C ALA A 22 5.44 19.58 -10.51
N THR A 23 4.38 19.23 -9.78
CA THR A 23 3.37 20.19 -9.32
C THR A 23 3.54 20.56 -7.85
N GLY A 24 4.20 19.71 -7.04
CA GLY A 24 4.25 19.78 -5.58
C GLY A 24 2.90 19.51 -4.92
N ALA A 25 1.90 19.00 -5.64
CA ALA A 25 0.63 18.53 -5.09
C ALA A 25 0.72 17.06 -4.71
N GLY A 26 -0.10 16.62 -3.76
CA GLY A 26 -0.03 15.24 -3.30
C GLY A 26 -1.37 14.66 -2.85
N VAL A 27 -1.36 13.35 -2.61
CA VAL A 27 -2.45 12.60 -2.00
C VAL A 27 -1.95 11.90 -0.75
N LEU A 28 -2.77 11.85 0.29
CA LEU A 28 -2.46 11.15 1.54
C LEU A 28 -3.16 9.79 1.55
N ILE A 29 -2.42 8.73 1.86
CA ILE A 29 -2.94 7.39 2.13
C ILE A 29 -2.87 7.15 3.63
N ASP A 30 -4.01 6.95 4.26
CA ASP A 30 -4.21 6.79 5.70
C ASP A 30 -3.73 8.01 6.53
N CYS A 31 -4.23 8.10 7.74
CA CYS A 31 -3.77 9.04 8.74
C CYS A 31 -4.00 8.48 10.15
N GLY A 32 -3.23 7.46 10.49
CA GLY A 32 -3.26 6.80 11.81
C GLY A 32 -2.35 7.46 12.86
N ILE A 33 -1.70 8.57 12.53
CA ILE A 33 -0.80 9.30 13.43
C ILE A 33 -1.44 10.59 13.95
N CYS A 34 -0.90 11.13 15.03
CA CYS A 34 -1.41 12.39 15.56
C CYS A 34 -1.02 13.58 14.66
N LYS A 35 -1.82 14.66 14.74
CA LYS A 35 -1.60 15.87 13.92
C LYS A 35 -0.19 16.47 14.05
N ARG A 36 0.37 16.46 15.26
CA ARG A 36 1.73 16.99 15.49
C ARG A 36 2.76 16.21 14.66
N ASP A 37 2.71 14.89 14.76
CA ASP A 37 3.67 14.03 14.06
C ASP A 37 3.44 14.09 12.55
N PHE A 38 2.19 14.18 12.10
CA PHE A 38 1.84 14.41 10.70
C PHE A 38 2.51 15.70 10.17
N LEU A 39 2.31 16.83 10.85
CA LEU A 39 2.86 18.12 10.42
C LEU A 39 4.39 18.12 10.44
N ASN A 40 5.01 17.56 11.49
CA ASN A 40 6.46 17.47 11.58
C ASN A 40 7.06 16.65 10.44
N ARG A 41 6.40 15.51 10.06
CA ARG A 41 6.87 14.65 8.97
C ARG A 41 6.67 15.28 7.60
N CYS A 42 5.60 16.06 7.39
CA CYS A 42 5.43 16.86 6.18
C CYS A 42 6.55 17.91 6.06
N ASP A 43 6.89 18.59 7.16
CA ASP A 43 7.99 19.56 7.20
C ASP A 43 9.34 18.89 6.91
N GLU A 44 9.65 17.76 7.55
CA GLU A 44 10.84 16.94 7.28
C GLU A 44 10.92 16.48 5.80
N ALA A 45 9.78 16.19 5.17
CA ALA A 45 9.69 15.82 3.76
C ALA A 45 9.86 17.00 2.80
N GLY A 46 9.70 18.24 3.32
CA GLY A 46 9.62 19.46 2.53
C GLY A 46 8.27 19.60 1.79
N PHE A 47 7.23 18.89 2.25
CA PHE A 47 5.90 18.90 1.65
C PHE A 47 4.95 19.85 2.39
N ASP A 48 4.27 20.73 1.65
CA ASP A 48 3.23 21.62 2.18
C ASP A 48 1.90 20.87 2.33
N PRO A 49 1.39 20.62 3.56
CA PRO A 49 0.11 19.95 3.76
C PRO A 49 -1.09 20.69 3.12
N GLY A 50 -0.97 21.98 2.85
CA GLY A 50 -1.96 22.77 2.11
C GLY A 50 -2.12 22.33 0.64
N ARG A 51 -1.23 21.50 0.13
CA ARG A 51 -1.24 20.99 -1.24
C ARG A 51 -1.77 19.55 -1.37
N ILE A 52 -2.33 18.98 -0.30
CA ILE A 52 -3.04 17.71 -0.35
C ILE A 52 -4.35 17.92 -1.10
N GLN A 53 -4.56 17.16 -2.18
CA GLN A 53 -5.75 17.26 -3.01
C GLN A 53 -6.77 16.14 -2.80
N ALA A 54 -6.36 15.01 -2.19
CA ALA A 54 -7.26 13.93 -1.80
C ALA A 54 -6.65 13.11 -0.66
N MET A 55 -7.50 12.42 0.12
CA MET A 55 -7.09 11.49 1.16
C MET A 55 -7.77 10.14 0.93
N PHE A 56 -7.03 9.06 0.98
CA PHE A 56 -7.50 7.69 0.75
C PHE A 56 -7.33 6.86 2.01
N VAL A 57 -8.33 6.07 2.34
CA VAL A 57 -8.30 5.16 3.48
C VAL A 57 -8.19 3.73 2.95
N THR A 58 -7.13 3.01 3.38
CA THR A 58 -6.95 1.60 3.01
C THR A 58 -8.03 0.73 3.67
N HIS A 59 -8.27 0.90 4.96
CA HIS A 59 -9.28 0.19 5.74
C HIS A 59 -9.56 0.91 7.08
N GLU A 60 -10.53 0.42 7.86
CA GLU A 60 -11.07 1.11 9.04
C GLU A 60 -10.29 0.93 10.34
N HIS A 61 -9.22 0.16 10.41
CA HIS A 61 -8.48 -0.05 11.65
C HIS A 61 -7.94 1.25 12.24
N GLY A 62 -7.89 1.31 13.58
CA GLY A 62 -7.59 2.54 14.30
C GLY A 62 -6.22 3.15 13.98
N ASP A 63 -5.22 2.32 13.70
CA ASP A 63 -3.88 2.74 13.31
C ASP A 63 -3.80 3.29 11.86
N HIS A 64 -4.89 3.26 11.11
CA HIS A 64 -5.04 3.89 9.80
C HIS A 64 -5.90 5.15 9.84
N VAL A 65 -6.87 5.25 10.75
CA VAL A 65 -7.88 6.33 10.69
C VAL A 65 -7.94 7.25 11.90
N LYS A 66 -7.33 6.90 13.06
CA LYS A 66 -7.54 7.64 14.32
C LYS A 66 -7.08 9.11 14.29
N GLY A 67 -6.13 9.48 13.44
CA GLY A 67 -5.64 10.85 13.27
C GLY A 67 -6.41 11.68 12.26
N LEU A 68 -7.14 11.02 11.34
CA LEU A 68 -7.75 11.59 10.14
C LEU A 68 -8.62 12.81 10.46
N GLY A 69 -9.59 12.68 11.34
CA GLY A 69 -10.50 13.79 11.68
C GLY A 69 -9.82 14.99 12.34
N VAL A 70 -8.72 14.78 13.08
CA VAL A 70 -7.95 15.88 13.71
C VAL A 70 -7.08 16.59 12.66
N VAL A 71 -6.49 15.84 11.74
CA VAL A 71 -5.69 16.40 10.64
C VAL A 71 -6.59 17.19 9.70
N LEU A 72 -7.73 16.65 9.26
CA LEU A 72 -8.71 17.34 8.43
C LEU A 72 -9.17 18.67 9.05
N ARG A 73 -9.52 18.70 10.34
CA ARG A 73 -9.85 19.96 11.02
C ARG A 73 -8.69 20.94 11.04
N GLY A 74 -7.46 20.44 11.08
CA GLY A 74 -6.25 21.27 11.00
C GLY A 74 -6.06 21.88 9.62
N LEU A 75 -6.22 21.08 8.57
CA LEU A 75 -6.14 21.51 7.18
C LEU A 75 -7.27 22.50 6.83
N ALA A 76 -8.51 22.23 7.26
CA ALA A 76 -9.64 23.11 7.07
C ALA A 76 -9.42 24.52 7.67
N LYS A 77 -8.79 24.60 8.85
CA LYS A 77 -8.41 25.90 9.46
C LYS A 77 -7.35 26.64 8.66
N ALA A 78 -6.53 25.92 7.90
CA ALA A 78 -5.54 26.49 6.99
C ALA A 78 -6.09 26.77 5.58
N GLY A 79 -7.41 26.52 5.35
CA GLY A 79 -8.07 26.77 4.08
C GLY A 79 -8.02 25.60 3.08
N ASN A 80 -7.54 24.42 3.50
CA ASN A 80 -7.52 23.21 2.67
C ASN A 80 -8.50 22.16 3.20
N VAL A 81 -9.45 21.73 2.38
CA VAL A 81 -10.43 20.66 2.73
C VAL A 81 -10.41 19.61 1.60
N PRO A 82 -9.43 18.71 1.60
CA PRO A 82 -9.38 17.66 0.59
C PRO A 82 -10.54 16.66 0.77
N PRO A 83 -11.14 16.13 -0.33
CA PRO A 83 -12.08 15.03 -0.26
C PRO A 83 -11.40 13.78 0.32
N VAL A 84 -12.20 12.97 1.03
CA VAL A 84 -11.78 11.69 1.62
C VAL A 84 -12.45 10.56 0.86
N PHE A 85 -11.69 9.52 0.54
CA PHE A 85 -12.19 8.32 -0.13
C PHE A 85 -12.03 7.13 0.80
N ALA A 86 -13.14 6.49 1.16
CA ALA A 86 -13.17 5.29 2.00
C ALA A 86 -14.33 4.37 1.57
N ALA A 87 -14.18 3.04 1.76
CA ALA A 87 -15.29 2.14 1.52
C ALA A 87 -16.45 2.41 2.49
N GLY A 88 -17.69 2.33 2.01
CA GLY A 88 -18.88 2.45 2.86
C GLY A 88 -18.93 1.41 3.95
N ALA A 89 -18.45 0.19 3.69
CA ALA A 89 -18.30 -0.85 4.70
C ALA A 89 -17.33 -0.44 5.82
N CYS A 90 -16.20 0.19 5.50
CA CYS A 90 -15.26 0.74 6.48
C CYS A 90 -15.89 1.87 7.29
N THR A 91 -16.63 2.77 6.61
CA THR A 91 -17.32 3.87 7.27
C THR A 91 -18.39 3.38 8.25
N ALA A 92 -19.13 2.33 7.90
CA ALA A 92 -20.14 1.71 8.77
C ALA A 92 -19.53 1.02 10.00
N ASN A 93 -18.30 0.56 9.92
CA ASN A 93 -17.60 -0.17 10.99
C ASN A 93 -16.63 0.68 11.81
N SER A 94 -16.48 1.98 11.49
CA SER A 94 -15.55 2.89 12.19
C SER A 94 -16.23 4.16 12.67
N SER A 95 -16.30 4.34 13.98
CA SER A 95 -16.79 5.60 14.56
C SER A 95 -15.93 6.82 14.20
N ALA A 96 -14.66 6.60 13.85
CA ALA A 96 -13.78 7.67 13.40
C ALA A 96 -14.16 8.12 11.98
N LEU A 97 -14.39 7.16 11.05
CA LEU A 97 -14.82 7.46 9.68
C LEU A 97 -16.25 7.99 9.64
N ALA A 98 -17.17 7.47 10.45
CA ALA A 98 -18.53 8.01 10.57
C ALA A 98 -18.52 9.51 10.92
N LYS A 99 -17.69 9.93 11.90
CA LYS A 99 -17.52 11.34 12.27
C LYS A 99 -16.86 12.18 11.16
N VAL A 100 -16.01 11.58 10.35
CA VAL A 100 -15.44 12.25 9.18
C VAL A 100 -16.53 12.46 8.14
N ALA A 101 -17.36 11.45 7.84
CA ALA A 101 -18.47 11.54 6.91
C ALA A 101 -19.54 12.58 7.32
N GLU A 102 -19.76 12.81 8.62
CA GLU A 102 -20.65 13.84 9.12
C GLU A 102 -20.11 15.28 8.93
N ALA A 103 -18.79 15.45 8.88
CA ALA A 103 -18.15 16.76 8.97
C ALA A 103 -17.39 17.18 7.69
N PHE A 104 -17.07 16.24 6.81
CA PHE A 104 -16.23 16.43 5.64
C PHE A 104 -16.79 15.70 4.42
N ASP A 105 -16.27 16.03 3.25
CA ASP A 105 -16.65 15.41 1.98
C ASP A 105 -16.02 14.01 1.89
N LEU A 106 -16.82 12.97 2.16
CA LEU A 106 -16.41 11.57 2.11
C LEU A 106 -17.10 10.87 0.94
N HIS A 107 -16.30 10.31 0.05
CA HIS A 107 -16.72 9.59 -1.15
C HIS A 107 -16.52 8.09 -1.01
N GLU A 108 -17.35 7.32 -1.69
CA GLU A 108 -17.21 5.86 -1.78
C GLU A 108 -15.93 5.47 -2.53
N LEU A 109 -15.15 4.59 -1.91
CA LEU A 109 -13.99 3.93 -2.51
C LEU A 109 -14.35 2.50 -2.87
N THR A 110 -14.16 2.13 -4.14
CA THR A 110 -14.33 0.77 -4.62
C THR A 110 -13.10 0.32 -5.39
N ALA A 111 -12.74 -0.97 -5.29
CA ALA A 111 -11.67 -1.52 -6.13
C ALA A 111 -12.00 -1.35 -7.61
N ALA A 112 -11.00 -1.00 -8.41
CA ALA A 112 -11.14 -1.03 -9.85
C ALA A 112 -11.44 -2.47 -10.28
N CYS A 113 -12.47 -2.68 -11.11
CA CYS A 113 -12.75 -4.01 -11.65
C CYS A 113 -11.54 -4.51 -12.42
N ALA A 114 -11.09 -5.75 -12.15
CA ALA A 114 -10.18 -6.43 -13.05
C ALA A 114 -10.85 -6.53 -14.45
N PRO A 115 -10.08 -6.45 -15.56
CA PRO A 115 -10.63 -6.73 -16.88
C PRO A 115 -11.36 -8.09 -16.85
N ALA A 116 -12.45 -8.20 -17.60
CA ALA A 116 -13.48 -9.24 -17.50
C ALA A 116 -13.02 -10.70 -17.71
N ASP A 117 -11.75 -10.96 -17.94
CA ASP A 117 -11.23 -12.25 -18.39
C ASP A 117 -10.91 -13.25 -17.27
N ASN A 118 -11.14 -12.90 -15.98
CA ASN A 118 -10.81 -13.76 -14.84
C ASN A 118 -11.97 -14.09 -13.88
N GLN A 119 -13.20 -14.17 -14.36
CA GLN A 119 -14.35 -14.61 -13.52
C GLN A 119 -14.40 -16.15 -13.28
N GLY A 120 -13.33 -16.88 -13.53
CA GLY A 120 -13.30 -18.35 -13.49
C GLY A 120 -12.60 -19.03 -12.32
N MET A 121 -12.02 -18.32 -11.35
CA MET A 121 -11.25 -18.96 -10.26
C MET A 121 -11.54 -18.43 -8.85
N ALA A 122 -12.80 -18.26 -8.50
CA ALA A 122 -13.20 -18.18 -7.10
C ALA A 122 -13.54 -19.62 -6.64
N ASN A 123 -12.81 -20.12 -5.62
CA ASN A 123 -12.94 -21.41 -4.94
C ASN A 123 -12.15 -22.59 -5.52
N ALA A 124 -10.82 -22.57 -5.40
CA ALA A 124 -10.04 -23.81 -5.26
C ALA A 124 -9.22 -23.70 -3.98
N ALA A 125 -9.49 -24.56 -3.02
CA ALA A 125 -8.64 -24.79 -1.87
C ALA A 125 -7.25 -25.24 -2.37
N PHE A 126 -6.19 -24.54 -1.98
CA PHE A 126 -4.83 -24.94 -2.33
C PHE A 126 -4.42 -26.14 -1.47
N ASP A 127 -4.32 -27.30 -2.12
CA ASP A 127 -3.59 -28.43 -1.62
C ASP A 127 -2.11 -28.28 -2.04
N ASP A 128 -1.21 -28.58 -1.11
CA ASP A 128 0.23 -28.43 -1.23
C ASP A 128 0.79 -29.39 -2.32
N ALA A 129 1.68 -28.86 -3.18
CA ALA A 129 2.49 -29.59 -4.15
C ALA A 129 1.89 -29.93 -5.55
N THR A 130 1.94 -28.93 -6.47
CA THR A 130 2.18 -29.24 -7.89
C THR A 130 2.86 -28.05 -8.62
N PRO A 131 3.79 -28.28 -9.56
CA PRO A 131 4.50 -27.22 -10.26
C PRO A 131 3.61 -26.50 -11.28
N HIS A 132 3.70 -25.18 -11.33
CA HIS A 132 2.97 -24.32 -12.23
C HIS A 132 3.15 -24.69 -13.70
N ALA A 133 2.03 -24.95 -14.38
CA ALA A 133 1.98 -25.04 -15.83
C ALA A 133 2.12 -23.64 -16.45
N ALA A 134 3.00 -23.53 -17.46
CA ALA A 134 3.24 -22.29 -18.19
C ALA A 134 1.96 -21.74 -18.83
N ILE A 135 1.61 -20.51 -18.51
CA ILE A 135 0.54 -19.75 -19.16
C ILE A 135 1.12 -19.14 -20.44
N ALA A 136 0.43 -19.35 -21.57
CA ALA A 136 0.81 -18.81 -22.88
C ALA A 136 0.77 -17.27 -22.86
N PRO A 137 1.65 -16.57 -23.63
CA PRO A 137 1.69 -15.12 -23.65
C PRO A 137 0.41 -14.56 -24.28
N ALA A 138 -0.29 -13.72 -23.53
CA ALA A 138 -1.39 -12.92 -24.03
C ALA A 138 -0.87 -11.75 -24.87
N GLU A 139 -1.57 -11.41 -25.95
CA GLU A 139 -1.20 -10.33 -26.87
C GLU A 139 -1.11 -8.97 -26.17
N HIS A 140 -0.16 -8.15 -26.64
CA HIS A 140 0.17 -6.82 -26.14
C HIS A 140 -0.99 -5.83 -26.37
N ASP A 141 -1.90 -5.74 -25.40
CA ASP A 141 -2.69 -4.52 -25.17
C ASP A 141 -2.09 -3.78 -24.00
N SER A 142 -1.96 -2.46 -24.12
CA SER A 142 -1.39 -1.61 -23.07
C SER A 142 -2.13 -1.85 -21.75
N PRO A 143 -1.47 -2.26 -20.66
CA PRO A 143 -2.15 -2.74 -19.45
C PRO A 143 -2.93 -1.67 -18.67
N HIS A 144 -3.05 -0.44 -19.18
CA HIS A 144 -3.50 0.71 -18.42
C HIS A 144 -4.65 1.51 -19.05
N ALA A 145 -5.53 0.86 -19.83
CA ALA A 145 -6.79 1.51 -20.20
C ALA A 145 -7.61 1.83 -18.93
N ALA A 146 -8.12 3.07 -18.81
CA ALA A 146 -8.89 3.54 -17.68
C ALA A 146 -10.09 2.62 -17.40
N GLY A 147 -9.94 1.69 -16.46
CA GLY A 147 -11.04 0.89 -15.93
C GLY A 147 -11.93 1.74 -15.03
N PRO A 148 -13.22 1.42 -14.88
CA PRO A 148 -14.09 2.08 -13.93
C PRO A 148 -13.51 1.90 -12.51
N GLY A 149 -13.38 2.99 -11.75
CA GLY A 149 -12.90 3.00 -10.38
C GLY A 149 -11.58 3.76 -10.13
N ALA A 150 -10.90 4.26 -11.17
CA ALA A 150 -9.74 5.14 -10.99
C ALA A 150 -10.19 6.56 -10.59
N ILE A 151 -9.43 7.19 -9.70
CA ILE A 151 -9.69 8.53 -9.18
C ILE A 151 -8.56 9.45 -9.61
N GLU A 152 -8.89 10.61 -10.17
CA GLU A 152 -7.93 11.63 -10.59
C GLU A 152 -7.75 12.68 -9.47
N ALA A 153 -6.51 12.85 -8.99
CA ALA A 153 -6.15 13.88 -8.01
C ALA A 153 -4.67 14.24 -8.11
N ALA A 154 -4.30 15.49 -7.89
CA ALA A 154 -2.92 15.98 -7.85
C ALA A 154 -2.10 15.70 -9.14
N GLY A 155 -2.78 15.62 -10.32
CA GLY A 155 -2.16 15.21 -11.57
C GLY A 155 -1.74 13.73 -11.59
N MET A 156 -2.34 12.93 -10.73
CA MET A 156 -2.13 11.49 -10.61
C MET A 156 -3.43 10.74 -10.81
N ARG A 157 -3.32 9.52 -11.28
CA ARG A 157 -4.39 8.54 -11.39
C ARG A 157 -4.22 7.50 -10.30
N ILE A 158 -5.17 7.42 -9.40
CA ILE A 158 -5.18 6.52 -8.25
C ILE A 158 -6.12 5.35 -8.55
N ILE A 159 -5.57 4.14 -8.58
CA ILE A 159 -6.25 2.90 -8.94
C ILE A 159 -6.27 2.00 -7.70
N PRO A 160 -7.40 1.93 -6.96
CA PRO A 160 -7.53 1.05 -5.81
C PRO A 160 -7.69 -0.41 -6.25
N PHE A 161 -7.03 -1.33 -5.55
CA PHE A 161 -7.22 -2.77 -5.69
C PHE A 161 -7.48 -3.42 -4.34
N ALA A 162 -8.25 -4.52 -4.31
CA ALA A 162 -8.55 -5.21 -3.08
C ALA A 162 -7.34 -5.95 -2.52
N THR A 163 -7.14 -5.86 -1.20
CA THR A 163 -6.18 -6.66 -0.43
C THR A 163 -6.91 -7.73 0.38
N SER A 164 -6.17 -8.64 1.01
CA SER A 164 -6.72 -9.70 1.86
C SER A 164 -6.39 -9.41 3.32
N HIS A 165 -7.29 -8.70 4.01
CA HIS A 165 -7.13 -8.33 5.40
C HIS A 165 -8.41 -8.53 6.21
N ASP A 166 -8.31 -8.68 7.52
CA ASP A 166 -9.43 -8.87 8.44
C ASP A 166 -10.14 -7.53 8.78
N ALA A 167 -10.54 -6.83 7.76
CA ALA A 167 -11.26 -5.56 7.77
C ALA A 167 -12.59 -5.68 7.02
N ALA A 168 -13.49 -4.72 7.17
CA ALA A 168 -14.78 -4.69 6.47
C ALA A 168 -14.60 -4.56 4.93
N ALA A 169 -13.57 -3.83 4.52
CA ALA A 169 -12.99 -3.79 3.17
C ALA A 169 -11.55 -3.31 3.29
N SER A 170 -10.66 -3.78 2.40
CA SER A 170 -9.26 -3.33 2.42
C SER A 170 -8.70 -3.14 1.03
N PHE A 171 -7.85 -2.11 0.86
CA PHE A 171 -7.32 -1.68 -0.42
C PHE A 171 -5.82 -1.42 -0.37
N GLY A 172 -5.14 -1.77 -1.47
CA GLY A 172 -3.88 -1.19 -1.89
C GLY A 172 -4.12 -0.24 -3.06
N PHE A 173 -3.08 0.46 -3.50
CA PHE A 173 -3.19 1.46 -4.54
C PHE A 173 -2.05 1.33 -5.55
N ARG A 174 -2.41 1.44 -6.84
CA ARG A 174 -1.48 1.83 -7.88
C ARG A 174 -1.71 3.31 -8.17
N ILE A 175 -0.66 4.12 -8.11
CA ILE A 175 -0.70 5.56 -8.34
C ILE A 175 0.20 5.87 -9.53
N GLU A 176 -0.36 6.45 -10.57
CA GLU A 176 0.33 6.79 -11.81
C GLU A 176 0.38 8.31 -11.99
N ASP A 177 1.53 8.84 -12.38
CA ASP A 177 1.63 10.21 -12.88
C ASP A 177 0.93 10.30 -14.24
N ALA A 178 -0.08 11.15 -14.35
CA ALA A 178 -0.86 11.30 -15.58
C ALA A 178 -0.05 11.86 -16.75
N ALA A 179 1.10 12.51 -16.49
CA ALA A 179 1.90 13.17 -17.52
C ALA A 179 2.98 12.26 -18.14
N ASP A 180 3.65 11.43 -17.33
CA ASP A 180 4.82 10.66 -17.77
C ASP A 180 4.70 9.15 -17.52
N GLY A 181 3.58 8.70 -16.92
CA GLY A 181 3.32 7.29 -16.63
C GLY A 181 4.24 6.71 -15.54
N ASP A 182 4.93 7.55 -14.77
CA ASP A 182 5.65 7.10 -13.57
C ASP A 182 4.67 6.51 -12.56
N ALA A 183 5.04 5.42 -11.88
CA ALA A 183 4.09 4.71 -11.03
C ALA A 183 4.68 4.29 -9.68
N VAL A 184 3.81 4.36 -8.66
CA VAL A 184 4.03 3.84 -7.32
C VAL A 184 3.02 2.72 -7.06
N GLY A 185 3.49 1.54 -6.63
CA GLY A 185 2.66 0.48 -6.08
C GLY A 185 2.68 0.53 -4.56
N TYR A 186 1.52 0.49 -3.93
CA TYR A 186 1.39 0.58 -2.48
C TYR A 186 0.50 -0.54 -1.95
N LEU A 187 1.08 -1.46 -1.20
CA LEU A 187 0.38 -2.55 -0.53
C LEU A 187 0.85 -2.66 0.91
N THR A 188 -0.08 -2.49 1.83
CA THR A 188 0.06 -2.75 3.26
C THR A 188 -1.14 -3.55 3.75
N ASP A 189 -1.00 -4.22 4.88
CA ASP A 189 -2.08 -4.95 5.54
C ASP A 189 -2.77 -5.97 4.60
N SER A 190 -2.01 -7.02 4.28
CA SER A 190 -2.52 -8.11 3.48
C SER A 190 -1.84 -9.43 3.88
N GLY A 191 -2.61 -10.46 4.14
CA GLY A 191 -2.06 -11.78 4.48
C GLY A 191 -1.54 -12.56 3.27
N ILE A 192 -2.03 -12.22 2.07
CA ILE A 192 -1.57 -12.74 0.78
C ILE A 192 -1.60 -11.63 -0.27
N VAL A 193 -0.78 -11.73 -1.30
CA VAL A 193 -0.92 -10.88 -2.48
C VAL A 193 -1.95 -11.52 -3.42
N THR A 194 -3.06 -10.83 -3.64
CA THR A 194 -4.12 -11.30 -4.56
C THR A 194 -3.66 -11.18 -6.01
N ALA A 195 -4.28 -11.91 -6.95
CA ALA A 195 -3.96 -11.79 -8.37
C ALA A 195 -4.17 -10.34 -8.89
N GLN A 196 -5.18 -9.64 -8.37
CA GLN A 196 -5.42 -8.23 -8.69
C GLN A 196 -4.31 -7.33 -8.14
N ALA A 197 -3.89 -7.54 -6.89
CA ALA A 197 -2.77 -6.81 -6.29
C ALA A 197 -1.47 -7.06 -7.07
N HIS A 198 -1.16 -8.32 -7.38
CA HIS A 198 0.01 -8.69 -8.20
C HIS A 198 0.03 -7.94 -9.53
N ALA A 199 -1.07 -7.96 -10.28
CA ALA A 199 -1.18 -7.26 -11.56
C ALA A 199 -0.97 -5.73 -11.40
N ALA A 200 -1.54 -5.12 -10.34
CA ALA A 200 -1.44 -3.69 -10.08
C ALA A 200 -0.03 -3.25 -9.64
N LEU A 201 0.74 -4.15 -9.01
CA LEU A 201 2.09 -3.88 -8.52
C LEU A 201 3.20 -4.07 -9.56
N ARG A 202 2.87 -4.53 -10.78
CA ARG A 202 3.82 -4.63 -11.89
C ARG A 202 4.04 -3.25 -12.53
N ASP A 203 5.19 -3.09 -13.22
CA ASP A 203 5.51 -1.88 -13.98
C ASP A 203 5.51 -0.60 -13.12
N VAL A 204 5.99 -0.69 -11.88
CA VAL A 204 6.11 0.45 -10.96
C VAL A 204 7.60 0.81 -10.75
N ARG A 205 7.90 2.08 -10.55
CA ARG A 205 9.24 2.54 -10.21
C ARG A 205 9.49 2.46 -8.70
N ILE A 206 8.50 2.78 -7.89
CA ILE A 206 8.56 2.65 -6.44
C ILE A 206 7.55 1.59 -6.02
N LEU A 207 8.02 0.58 -5.28
CA LEU A 207 7.18 -0.48 -4.74
C LEU A 207 7.20 -0.42 -3.21
N ALA A 208 6.10 0.02 -2.59
CA ALA A 208 5.87 -0.09 -1.16
C ALA A 208 5.12 -1.40 -0.88
N LEU A 209 5.79 -2.36 -0.28
CA LEU A 209 5.29 -3.72 -0.08
C LEU A 209 5.36 -4.08 1.40
N GLU A 210 4.28 -4.63 1.96
CA GLU A 210 4.27 -5.12 3.32
C GLU A 210 5.34 -6.20 3.54
N SER A 211 6.06 -6.09 4.67
CA SER A 211 7.02 -7.08 5.17
C SER A 211 6.92 -7.12 6.70
N ASN A 212 5.78 -7.63 7.19
CA ASN A 212 5.35 -7.42 8.56
C ASN A 212 6.16 -8.22 9.57
N HIS A 213 6.31 -9.54 9.39
CA HIS A 213 6.89 -10.39 10.43
C HIS A 213 7.89 -11.41 9.89
N ASP A 214 8.83 -11.79 10.75
CA ASP A 214 9.61 -13.01 10.60
C ASP A 214 8.84 -14.17 11.27
N PRO A 215 8.61 -15.30 10.57
CA PRO A 215 7.84 -16.41 11.14
C PRO A 215 8.43 -17.00 12.42
N LYS A 216 9.76 -17.01 12.58
CA LYS A 216 10.43 -17.53 13.78
C LYS A 216 10.27 -16.56 14.96
N MET A 217 10.42 -15.25 14.70
CA MET A 217 10.19 -14.22 15.72
C MET A 217 8.72 -14.19 16.14
N LEU A 218 7.77 -14.32 15.20
CA LEU A 218 6.34 -14.42 15.51
C LEU A 218 6.05 -15.65 16.37
N ALA A 219 6.58 -16.82 16.02
CA ALA A 219 6.39 -18.04 16.79
C ALA A 219 6.94 -17.91 18.23
N ALA A 220 8.12 -17.31 18.39
CA ALA A 220 8.77 -17.11 19.69
C ALA A 220 8.28 -15.85 20.44
N GLY A 221 7.60 -14.93 19.76
CA GLY A 221 7.20 -13.62 20.27
C GLY A 221 6.18 -13.66 21.41
N PRO A 222 5.88 -12.49 22.02
CA PRO A 222 5.09 -12.42 23.25
C PRO A 222 3.59 -12.58 23.05
N TYR A 223 3.09 -12.58 21.81
CA TYR A 223 1.66 -12.60 21.53
C TYR A 223 1.02 -13.95 21.87
N PRO A 224 -0.25 -13.96 22.37
CA PRO A 224 -1.04 -15.18 22.51
C PRO A 224 -1.16 -15.94 21.17
N TYR A 225 -1.31 -17.26 21.26
CA TYR A 225 -1.36 -18.16 20.11
C TYR A 225 -2.41 -17.72 19.05
N VAL A 226 -3.61 -17.32 19.49
CA VAL A 226 -4.69 -16.86 18.61
C VAL A 226 -4.27 -15.61 17.79
N ILE A 227 -3.54 -14.69 18.42
CA ILE A 227 -3.03 -13.48 17.73
C ILE A 227 -1.94 -13.85 16.73
N LYS A 228 -1.04 -14.79 17.08
CA LYS A 228 -0.01 -15.30 16.16
C LYS A 228 -0.64 -15.96 14.93
N GLN A 229 -1.68 -16.78 15.13
CA GLN A 229 -2.42 -17.38 14.02
C GLN A 229 -3.13 -16.35 13.14
N ARG A 230 -3.76 -15.33 13.75
CA ARG A 230 -4.37 -14.22 13.02
C ARG A 230 -3.34 -13.49 12.15
N ILE A 231 -2.18 -13.13 12.71
CA ILE A 231 -1.10 -12.45 11.99
C ILE A 231 -0.61 -13.28 10.80
N ALA A 232 -0.42 -14.59 10.98
CA ALA A 232 0.09 -15.50 9.95
C ALA A 232 -0.99 -16.02 8.98
N SER A 233 -2.25 -15.61 9.14
CA SER A 233 -3.35 -16.09 8.27
C SER A 233 -3.35 -15.36 6.92
N ASN A 234 -4.11 -15.93 5.97
CA ASN A 234 -4.31 -15.31 4.65
C ASN A 234 -5.00 -13.93 4.70
N SER A 235 -5.67 -13.60 5.80
CA SER A 235 -6.25 -12.28 6.07
C SER A 235 -5.49 -11.51 7.17
N GLY A 236 -4.28 -11.96 7.52
CA GLY A 236 -3.40 -11.28 8.46
C GLY A 236 -2.43 -10.34 7.76
N HIS A 237 -1.14 -10.69 7.82
CA HIS A 237 -0.05 -9.87 7.29
C HIS A 237 1.00 -10.71 6.57
N LEU A 238 1.61 -10.17 5.52
CA LEU A 238 2.72 -10.81 4.82
C LEU A 238 3.93 -10.98 5.74
N SER A 239 4.49 -12.19 5.76
CA SER A 239 5.81 -12.41 6.32
C SER A 239 6.91 -11.86 5.40
N ASN A 240 8.13 -11.67 5.93
CA ASN A 240 9.29 -11.28 5.13
C ASN A 240 9.51 -12.24 3.94
N GLY A 241 9.33 -13.53 4.16
CA GLY A 241 9.51 -14.56 3.11
C GLY A 241 8.45 -14.46 2.01
N GLN A 242 7.18 -14.23 2.36
CA GLN A 242 6.11 -14.03 1.38
C GLN A 242 6.33 -12.74 0.57
N ALA A 243 6.70 -11.65 1.23
CA ALA A 243 7.04 -10.39 0.56
C ALA A 243 8.22 -10.56 -0.40
N ALA A 244 9.26 -11.27 0.00
CA ALA A 244 10.42 -11.56 -0.82
C ALA A 244 10.08 -12.43 -2.04
N ALA A 245 9.27 -13.48 -1.86
CA ALA A 245 8.82 -14.35 -2.94
C ALA A 245 7.98 -13.58 -3.97
N GLU A 246 7.06 -12.75 -3.51
CA GLU A 246 6.27 -11.88 -4.38
C GLU A 246 7.14 -10.90 -5.15
N LEU A 247 8.07 -10.21 -4.47
CA LEU A 247 9.00 -9.27 -5.10
C LEU A 247 9.82 -9.95 -6.20
N GLY A 248 10.36 -11.15 -5.93
CA GLY A 248 11.09 -11.94 -6.92
C GLY A 248 10.24 -12.27 -8.15
N THR A 249 9.00 -12.69 -7.94
CA THR A 249 8.03 -12.99 -9.01
C THR A 249 7.73 -11.74 -9.84
N LEU A 250 7.41 -10.62 -9.20
CA LEU A 250 7.14 -9.33 -9.87
C LEU A 250 8.32 -8.89 -10.75
N VAL A 251 9.55 -9.02 -10.25
CA VAL A 251 10.76 -8.65 -11.02
C VAL A 251 10.95 -9.55 -12.24
N VAL A 252 10.85 -10.87 -12.06
CA VAL A 252 11.05 -11.85 -13.15
C VAL A 252 9.98 -11.68 -14.23
N GLU A 253 8.71 -11.56 -13.85
CA GLU A 253 7.61 -11.39 -14.78
C GLU A 253 7.66 -10.04 -15.50
N SER A 254 7.95 -8.94 -14.78
CA SER A 254 8.10 -7.61 -15.38
C SER A 254 9.24 -7.59 -16.40
N ARG A 255 10.39 -8.20 -16.07
CA ARG A 255 11.51 -8.32 -17.01
C ARG A 255 11.13 -9.12 -18.25
N THR A 256 10.48 -10.27 -18.09
CA THR A 256 10.04 -11.13 -19.19
C THR A 256 9.07 -10.43 -20.12
N ALA A 257 8.19 -9.59 -19.55
CA ALA A 257 7.22 -8.80 -20.30
C ALA A 257 7.78 -7.47 -20.84
N GLY A 258 9.07 -7.14 -20.60
CA GLY A 258 9.66 -5.86 -21.02
C GLY A 258 9.11 -4.65 -20.28
N LEU A 259 8.52 -4.86 -19.10
CA LEU A 259 7.99 -3.82 -18.24
C LEU A 259 9.08 -3.21 -17.37
N ARG A 260 8.80 -2.05 -16.77
CA ARG A 260 9.67 -1.38 -15.81
C ARG A 260 9.91 -2.28 -14.59
N LEU A 261 11.16 -2.32 -14.14
CA LEU A 261 11.51 -2.90 -12.85
C LEU A 261 11.49 -1.84 -11.75
N PRO A 262 11.21 -2.20 -10.49
CA PRO A 262 11.30 -1.25 -9.40
C PRO A 262 12.73 -0.71 -9.26
N GLN A 263 12.85 0.59 -9.06
CA GLN A 263 14.11 1.26 -8.71
C GLN A 263 14.26 1.41 -7.21
N THR A 264 13.14 1.50 -6.50
CA THR A 264 13.11 1.56 -5.03
C THR A 264 12.02 0.63 -4.50
N VAL A 265 12.37 -0.19 -3.52
CA VAL A 265 11.46 -1.05 -2.75
C VAL A 265 11.44 -0.57 -1.31
N VAL A 266 10.25 -0.36 -0.75
CA VAL A 266 10.08 0.06 0.64
C VAL A 266 9.35 -1.04 1.41
N ALA A 267 10.03 -1.67 2.40
CA ALA A 267 9.39 -2.59 3.33
C ALA A 267 8.41 -1.84 4.23
N MET A 268 7.12 -2.14 4.12
CA MET A 268 6.05 -1.47 4.85
C MET A 268 5.58 -2.30 6.04
N HIS A 269 4.96 -1.63 7.02
CA HIS A 269 4.26 -2.23 8.16
C HIS A 269 5.10 -3.25 8.96
N VAL A 270 6.39 -2.97 9.13
CA VAL A 270 7.34 -3.85 9.83
C VAL A 270 7.00 -3.90 11.32
N SER A 271 6.69 -5.10 11.83
CA SER A 271 6.30 -5.32 13.22
C SER A 271 7.45 -5.01 14.19
N GLN A 272 7.18 -4.21 15.20
CA GLN A 272 8.17 -3.89 16.25
C GLN A 272 8.46 -5.07 17.19
N ASN A 273 7.54 -6.04 17.30
CA ASN A 273 7.66 -7.18 18.23
C ASN A 273 8.06 -8.49 17.54
N ASN A 274 7.74 -8.64 16.26
CA ASN A 274 7.91 -9.91 15.54
C ASN A 274 8.76 -9.75 14.28
N ASN A 275 9.53 -8.67 14.20
CA ASN A 275 10.44 -8.40 13.09
C ASN A 275 11.58 -7.46 13.54
N ASP A 276 12.53 -7.28 12.63
CA ASP A 276 13.58 -6.26 12.72
C ASP A 276 13.71 -5.60 11.35
N TYR A 277 13.83 -4.27 11.33
CA TYR A 277 13.94 -3.50 10.08
C TYR A 277 15.10 -3.96 9.20
N SER A 278 16.23 -4.33 9.82
CA SER A 278 17.38 -4.80 9.06
C SER A 278 17.15 -6.21 8.50
N LEU A 279 16.36 -7.05 9.19
CA LEU A 279 15.97 -8.37 8.70
C LEU A 279 15.00 -8.26 7.52
N ALA A 280 13.94 -7.50 7.66
CA ALA A 280 12.98 -7.24 6.59
C ALA A 280 13.71 -6.73 5.32
N ARG A 281 14.56 -5.70 5.47
CA ARG A 281 15.35 -5.13 4.37
C ARG A 281 16.24 -6.18 3.71
N ARG A 282 17.07 -6.91 4.47
CA ARG A 282 17.97 -7.94 3.92
C ARG A 282 17.23 -9.07 3.21
N THR A 283 16.04 -9.43 3.68
CA THR A 283 15.24 -10.47 3.02
C THR A 283 14.76 -10.01 1.64
N LEU A 284 14.34 -8.76 1.49
CA LEU A 284 13.98 -8.18 0.20
C LEU A 284 15.21 -7.96 -0.70
N GLU A 285 16.33 -7.49 -0.15
CA GLU A 285 17.61 -7.34 -0.88
C GLU A 285 18.10 -8.69 -1.44
N ALA A 286 17.94 -9.78 -0.68
CA ALA A 286 18.29 -11.12 -1.15
C ALA A 286 17.43 -11.55 -2.35
N ALA A 287 16.12 -11.35 -2.29
CA ALA A 287 15.21 -11.66 -3.40
C ALA A 287 15.51 -10.83 -4.66
N LEU A 288 15.83 -9.54 -4.49
CA LEU A 288 16.28 -8.69 -5.59
C LEU A 288 17.57 -9.20 -6.20
N GLY A 289 18.55 -9.61 -5.37
CA GLY A 289 19.82 -10.17 -5.83
C GLY A 289 19.64 -11.49 -6.59
N GLU A 290 18.78 -12.38 -6.10
CA GLU A 290 18.44 -13.64 -6.79
C GLU A 290 17.72 -13.39 -8.12
N ALA A 291 16.94 -12.34 -8.21
CA ALA A 291 16.26 -11.90 -9.43
C ALA A 291 17.13 -10.97 -10.32
N ASP A 292 18.41 -10.74 -9.99
CA ASP A 292 19.35 -9.85 -10.69
C ASP A 292 18.76 -8.41 -10.88
N CYS A 293 18.15 -7.88 -9.82
CA CYS A 293 17.57 -6.54 -9.78
C CYS A 293 18.26 -5.69 -8.71
N TYR A 294 18.71 -4.49 -9.05
CA TYR A 294 19.52 -3.61 -8.19
C TYR A 294 18.70 -2.42 -7.67
N ALA A 295 17.48 -2.67 -7.21
CA ALA A 295 16.65 -1.64 -6.60
C ALA A 295 17.20 -1.21 -5.22
N GLU A 296 17.10 0.08 -4.90
CA GLU A 296 17.32 0.56 -3.54
C GLU A 296 16.27 -0.04 -2.60
N THR A 297 16.68 -0.56 -1.44
CA THR A 297 15.75 -1.12 -0.45
C THR A 297 15.72 -0.28 0.81
N LEU A 298 14.57 0.26 1.11
CA LEU A 298 14.27 1.10 2.27
C LEU A 298 13.28 0.40 3.21
N CYS A 299 13.09 0.97 4.41
CA CYS A 299 12.01 0.57 5.33
C CYS A 299 11.14 1.79 5.66
N GLY A 300 9.83 1.59 5.71
CA GLY A 300 8.90 2.50 6.37
C GLY A 300 9.00 2.32 7.88
N TYR A 301 9.34 3.38 8.61
CA TYR A 301 9.51 3.33 10.06
C TYR A 301 8.28 3.88 10.78
N GLN A 302 8.03 3.36 12.00
CA GLN A 302 6.95 3.88 12.85
C GLN A 302 7.19 5.33 13.29
N ALA A 303 8.43 5.70 13.57
CA ALA A 303 8.74 6.94 14.28
C ALA A 303 9.68 7.89 13.54
N ARG A 304 9.92 7.69 12.25
CA ARG A 304 10.71 8.59 11.40
C ARG A 304 10.26 8.57 9.95
N LEU A 305 10.51 9.65 9.23
CA LEU A 305 10.25 9.76 7.81
C LEU A 305 11.12 8.79 6.99
N THR A 306 10.55 8.20 5.94
CA THR A 306 11.27 7.56 4.84
C THR A 306 10.79 8.16 3.53
N THR A 307 11.71 8.58 2.68
CA THR A 307 11.38 9.13 1.35
C THR A 307 12.02 8.28 0.26
N ALA A 308 11.21 7.83 -0.71
CA ALA A 308 11.63 7.22 -1.97
C ALA A 308 11.33 8.20 -3.13
N ARG A 309 12.31 8.40 -4.02
CA ARG A 309 12.21 9.35 -5.15
C ARG A 309 12.58 8.71 -6.46
#